data_cc125a1bced497702545476efe185351
#
_entry.id   cc125a1bced497702545476efe185351
#
_cell.length_a   1.000
_cell.length_b   1.000
_cell.length_c   1.000
_cell.angle_alpha   90.00
_cell.angle_beta   90.00
_cell.angle_gamma   90.00
#
_symmetry.space_group_name_H-M   'P 1'
#
loop_
_entity.id
_entity.type
_entity.pdbx_description
1 polymer ?
#
loop_
_entity_poly.entity_id
_entity_poly.type
_entity_poly.pdbx_seq_one_letter_code
_entity_poly.pdbx_strand_id
1 'polypeptide(L)'
;MITKSYLKLIGIIITATSIILPTSPASARESEVPRRSLPSVQLIQSPTKWTKVEFKMGPSIKYWDKVAKCETNSDWQDGGNWGGGLGIALSTWKGYGGLEFAPKPGQATKIEQIVVANRIAVFGYQTKDTYITLEDRLANKPFYRSPVSFYGWGCIKNNNYLKPPKSTTYSVKLPVGEQYYCPQYEPTFQKYALPAKVFSYIAWRESRCNPGAVNAVWENGQLVWTLNKNGSYDSGLLQINSSWFKTLKVQLGHTPEELMNPSVNALFASWILHFSSGRLSNWNLKALPA
;
A
#
# COMPACT_ATOMS: atom_id res chain seq x y z
N MET A 1 32.98 42.26 -28.02
CA MET A 1 32.02 42.50 -29.11
C MET A 1 30.63 42.27 -28.55
N ILE A 2 29.86 43.33 -28.45
CA ILE A 2 28.53 43.39 -27.85
C ILE A 2 27.53 43.42 -28.99
N THR A 3 26.65 42.44 -29.11
CA THR A 3 25.51 42.52 -30.05
C THR A 3 24.21 42.62 -29.25
N LYS A 4 23.60 43.79 -29.34
CA LYS A 4 22.24 44.10 -28.88
C LYS A 4 21.23 43.53 -29.86
N SER A 5 20.28 42.76 -29.40
CA SER A 5 19.07 42.38 -30.16
C SER A 5 17.86 43.14 -29.62
N TYR A 6 17.17 43.79 -30.53
CA TYR A 6 16.01 44.66 -30.29
C TYR A 6 14.72 43.83 -30.08
N LEU A 7 14.01 44.16 -29.01
CA LEU A 7 12.60 43.72 -28.81
C LEU A 7 11.69 44.64 -29.66
N LYS A 8 10.92 44.02 -30.58
CA LYS A 8 9.79 44.70 -31.26
C LYS A 8 8.52 44.49 -30.42
N LEU A 9 7.99 45.61 -29.87
CA LEU A 9 6.63 45.64 -29.33
C LEU A 9 5.62 45.69 -30.49
N ILE A 10 4.71 44.71 -30.53
CA ILE A 10 3.52 44.76 -31.39
C ILE A 10 2.34 45.13 -30.47
N GLY A 11 1.84 46.34 -30.66
CA GLY A 11 0.62 46.78 -29.98
C GLY A 11 -0.62 46.18 -30.67
N ILE A 12 -1.41 45.51 -29.92
CA ILE A 12 -2.75 45.02 -30.35
C ILE A 12 -3.78 46.00 -29.81
N ILE A 13 -4.42 46.73 -30.72
CA ILE A 13 -5.57 47.58 -30.41
C ILE A 13 -6.81 46.71 -30.33
N ILE A 14 -7.38 46.59 -29.15
CA ILE A 14 -8.67 45.90 -28.96
C ILE A 14 -9.77 46.97 -29.00
N THR A 15 -10.53 47.00 -30.08
CA THR A 15 -11.80 47.77 -30.19
C THR A 15 -12.91 47.05 -29.44
N ALA A 16 -13.42 47.63 -28.39
CA ALA A 16 -14.58 47.15 -27.66
C ALA A 16 -15.85 47.44 -28.45
N THR A 17 -16.48 46.42 -28.98
CA THR A 17 -17.84 46.52 -29.56
C THR A 17 -18.83 46.14 -28.48
N SER A 18 -19.62 47.12 -28.07
CA SER A 18 -20.72 46.92 -27.10
C SER A 18 -21.87 46.16 -27.77
N ILE A 19 -22.10 44.94 -27.38
CA ILE A 19 -23.27 44.15 -27.78
C ILE A 19 -24.40 44.41 -26.74
N ILE A 20 -25.47 45.08 -27.15
CA ILE A 20 -26.70 45.26 -26.39
C ILE A 20 -27.51 43.96 -26.55
N LEU A 21 -27.66 43.17 -25.48
CA LEU A 21 -28.55 42.03 -25.44
C LEU A 21 -29.95 42.44 -25.02
N PRO A 22 -31.00 41.94 -25.69
CA PRO A 22 -32.36 42.20 -25.28
C PRO A 22 -32.73 41.44 -24.03
N THR A 23 -33.26 42.11 -23.03
CA THR A 23 -33.83 41.52 -21.83
C THR A 23 -35.22 40.95 -22.13
N SER A 24 -35.35 39.63 -22.18
CA SER A 24 -36.66 38.95 -22.07
C SER A 24 -36.79 38.37 -20.66
N PRO A 25 -37.92 38.57 -19.98
CA PRO A 25 -38.15 37.93 -18.72
C PRO A 25 -38.56 36.47 -18.96
N ALA A 26 -37.59 35.54 -18.83
CA ALA A 26 -37.91 34.15 -18.76
C ALA A 26 -38.35 33.80 -17.34
N SER A 27 -39.61 33.49 -17.17
CA SER A 27 -40.17 32.86 -15.98
C SER A 27 -39.41 31.55 -15.74
N ALA A 28 -38.52 31.56 -14.75
CA ALA A 28 -37.86 30.36 -14.31
C ALA A 28 -38.85 29.44 -13.62
N ARG A 29 -39.35 28.44 -14.34
CA ARG A 29 -39.97 27.28 -13.74
C ARG A 29 -38.88 26.55 -12.97
N GLU A 30 -38.90 26.67 -11.66
CA GLU A 30 -38.09 25.88 -10.74
C GLU A 30 -38.44 24.40 -10.98
N SER A 31 -37.60 23.69 -11.72
CA SER A 31 -37.68 22.24 -11.84
C SER A 31 -37.25 21.66 -10.49
N GLU A 32 -38.21 21.18 -9.72
CA GLU A 32 -37.96 20.36 -8.56
C GLU A 32 -37.09 19.17 -9.00
N VAL A 33 -35.77 19.25 -8.73
CA VAL A 33 -34.88 18.10 -8.81
C VAL A 33 -35.37 17.11 -7.75
N PRO A 34 -35.81 15.90 -8.14
CA PRO A 34 -36.26 14.93 -7.15
C PRO A 34 -35.10 14.70 -6.16
N ARG A 35 -35.35 15.05 -4.90
CA ARG A 35 -34.42 14.67 -3.80
C ARG A 35 -34.33 13.17 -3.82
N ARG A 36 -33.24 12.63 -4.39
CA ARG A 36 -32.90 11.25 -4.17
C ARG A 36 -32.77 11.07 -2.65
N SER A 37 -33.68 10.30 -2.08
CA SER A 37 -33.55 9.83 -0.72
C SER A 37 -32.19 9.13 -0.64
N LEU A 38 -31.26 9.72 0.13
CA LEU A 38 -30.01 9.03 0.45
C LEU A 38 -30.40 7.67 1.03
N PRO A 39 -29.79 6.57 0.57
CA PRO A 39 -30.05 5.27 1.17
C PRO A 39 -29.85 5.42 2.67
N SER A 40 -30.80 4.93 3.45
CA SER A 40 -30.75 4.95 4.91
C SER A 40 -29.40 4.42 5.33
N VAL A 41 -28.58 5.26 5.96
CA VAL A 41 -27.30 4.84 6.54
C VAL A 41 -27.68 3.80 7.59
N GLN A 42 -27.58 2.52 7.25
CA GLN A 42 -27.70 1.46 8.24
C GLN A 42 -26.60 1.73 9.26
N LEU A 43 -27.02 2.09 10.48
CA LEU A 43 -26.10 2.21 11.62
C LEU A 43 -25.47 0.83 11.81
N ILE A 44 -24.25 0.69 11.30
CA ILE A 44 -23.48 -0.56 11.49
C ILE A 44 -23.17 -0.63 12.97
N GLN A 45 -23.85 -1.55 13.66
CA GLN A 45 -23.62 -1.78 15.10
C GLN A 45 -22.18 -2.17 15.35
N SER A 46 -21.66 -1.73 16.49
CA SER A 46 -20.33 -2.14 16.94
C SER A 46 -20.24 -3.67 17.07
N PRO A 47 -19.09 -4.27 16.74
CA PRO A 47 -18.93 -5.70 16.88
C PRO A 47 -19.15 -6.18 18.31
N THR A 48 -20.00 -7.20 18.48
CA THR A 48 -20.29 -7.79 19.80
C THR A 48 -19.58 -9.13 20.02
N LYS A 49 -19.19 -9.81 18.94
CA LYS A 49 -18.47 -11.10 18.99
C LYS A 49 -17.10 -10.97 18.36
N TRP A 50 -16.09 -11.55 19.01
CA TRP A 50 -14.70 -11.50 18.61
C TRP A 50 -14.08 -12.90 18.60
N THR A 51 -13.19 -13.16 17.66
CA THR A 51 -12.44 -14.40 17.56
C THR A 51 -10.94 -14.13 17.47
N LYS A 52 -10.13 -15.09 17.93
CA LYS A 52 -8.68 -15.07 17.72
C LYS A 52 -8.39 -15.53 16.30
N VAL A 53 -7.68 -14.72 15.53
CA VAL A 53 -7.23 -15.03 14.17
C VAL A 53 -5.72 -15.08 14.16
N GLU A 54 -5.17 -16.16 13.63
CA GLU A 54 -3.72 -16.30 13.41
C GLU A 54 -3.36 -15.90 11.98
N PHE A 55 -2.23 -15.23 11.83
CA PHE A 55 -1.72 -14.84 10.53
C PHE A 55 -0.20 -14.94 10.50
N LYS A 56 0.33 -15.17 9.30
CA LYS A 56 1.78 -15.15 9.07
C LYS A 56 2.21 -13.78 8.55
N MET A 57 3.42 -13.39 8.94
CA MET A 57 4.03 -12.14 8.51
C MET A 57 5.51 -12.34 8.27
N GLY A 58 6.02 -11.73 7.21
CA GLY A 58 7.44 -11.75 6.89
C GLY A 58 8.28 -10.93 7.87
N PRO A 59 9.60 -11.07 7.80
CA PRO A 59 10.53 -10.32 8.63
C PRO A 59 10.46 -8.81 8.43
N SER A 60 10.99 -8.08 9.41
CA SER A 60 11.11 -6.63 9.34
C SER A 60 12.09 -6.16 8.26
N ILE A 61 11.94 -4.91 7.82
CA ILE A 61 12.91 -4.24 6.92
C ILE A 61 14.33 -4.34 7.49
N LYS A 62 14.50 -4.09 8.78
CA LYS A 62 15.81 -4.20 9.46
C LYS A 62 16.43 -5.59 9.36
N TYR A 63 15.62 -6.64 9.33
CA TYR A 63 16.11 -8.00 9.11
C TYR A 63 16.58 -8.17 7.66
N TRP A 64 15.77 -7.73 6.70
CA TRP A 64 16.13 -7.80 5.29
C TRP A 64 17.35 -6.95 4.93
N ASP A 65 17.59 -5.83 5.62
CA ASP A 65 18.84 -5.05 5.47
C ASP A 65 20.07 -5.85 5.85
N LYS A 66 19.97 -6.68 6.88
CA LYS A 66 21.09 -7.59 7.25
C LYS A 66 21.29 -8.69 6.21
N VAL A 67 20.21 -9.23 5.64
CA VAL A 67 20.29 -10.21 4.55
C VAL A 67 20.94 -9.58 3.33
N ALA A 68 20.47 -8.40 2.90
CA ALA A 68 21.05 -7.68 1.77
C ALA A 68 22.54 -7.35 1.97
N LYS A 69 22.91 -6.95 3.20
CA LYS A 69 24.33 -6.69 3.51
C LYS A 69 25.19 -7.93 3.32
N CYS A 70 24.67 -9.10 3.62
CA CYS A 70 25.40 -10.35 3.49
C CYS A 70 25.38 -10.91 2.06
N GLU A 71 24.22 -10.89 1.37
CA GLU A 71 24.06 -11.49 0.03
C GLU A 71 24.72 -10.65 -1.07
N THR A 72 24.58 -9.32 -1.01
CA THR A 72 24.95 -8.41 -2.10
C THR A 72 25.68 -7.14 -1.62
N ASN A 73 26.17 -7.13 -0.39
CA ASN A 73 26.75 -5.94 0.24
C ASN A 73 25.82 -4.70 0.24
N SER A 74 24.49 -4.93 0.28
CA SER A 74 23.42 -3.92 0.22
C SER A 74 23.29 -3.23 -1.14
N ASP A 75 23.71 -3.87 -2.21
CA ASP A 75 23.46 -3.38 -3.57
C ASP A 75 22.03 -3.72 -4.02
N TRP A 76 21.10 -2.82 -3.76
CA TRP A 76 19.69 -2.99 -4.11
C TRP A 76 19.43 -2.90 -5.62
N GLN A 77 20.39 -2.44 -6.39
CA GLN A 77 20.30 -2.27 -7.85
C GLN A 77 21.13 -3.30 -8.62
N ASP A 78 21.67 -4.30 -7.96
CA ASP A 78 22.40 -5.36 -8.65
C ASP A 78 21.56 -5.99 -9.76
N GLY A 79 22.07 -5.90 -10.99
CA GLY A 79 21.41 -6.35 -12.20
C GLY A 79 21.75 -7.77 -12.64
N GLY A 80 22.53 -8.51 -11.86
CA GLY A 80 22.96 -9.88 -12.20
C GLY A 80 21.80 -10.89 -12.27
N ASN A 81 22.13 -12.17 -12.52
CA ASN A 81 21.16 -13.28 -12.53
C ASN A 81 20.48 -13.48 -11.16
N TRP A 82 21.13 -13.06 -10.09
CA TRP A 82 20.68 -13.04 -8.72
C TRP A 82 20.46 -11.57 -8.33
N GLY A 83 19.49 -10.93 -8.99
CA GLY A 83 19.40 -9.48 -8.95
C GLY A 83 18.79 -8.93 -7.66
N GLY A 84 19.09 -7.64 -7.48
CA GLY A 84 18.64 -6.84 -6.35
C GLY A 84 19.36 -7.12 -5.06
N GLY A 85 19.09 -6.30 -4.04
CA GLY A 85 19.77 -6.36 -2.75
C GLY A 85 19.63 -7.67 -1.99
N LEU A 86 18.61 -8.45 -2.32
CA LEU A 86 18.35 -9.74 -1.67
C LEU A 86 18.76 -10.95 -2.52
N GLY A 87 19.45 -10.75 -3.63
CA GLY A 87 19.93 -11.84 -4.47
C GLY A 87 18.82 -12.79 -4.96
N ILE A 88 17.65 -12.25 -5.30
CA ILE A 88 16.50 -13.06 -5.72
C ILE A 88 16.68 -13.49 -7.18
N ALA A 89 16.73 -14.80 -7.44
CA ALA A 89 16.78 -15.32 -8.80
C ALA A 89 15.57 -14.88 -9.63
N LEU A 90 15.77 -14.60 -10.93
CA LEU A 90 14.69 -14.12 -11.81
C LEU A 90 13.49 -15.08 -11.87
N SER A 91 13.72 -16.39 -11.85
CA SER A 91 12.65 -17.39 -11.81
C SER A 91 11.84 -17.31 -10.51
N THR A 92 12.51 -17.12 -9.38
CA THR A 92 11.86 -16.92 -8.07
C THR A 92 11.12 -15.59 -8.05
N TRP A 93 11.71 -14.51 -8.56
CA TRP A 93 11.06 -13.22 -8.71
C TRP A 93 9.74 -13.33 -9.47
N LYS A 94 9.76 -13.97 -10.64
CA LYS A 94 8.56 -14.25 -11.44
C LYS A 94 7.53 -15.08 -10.66
N GLY A 95 7.98 -16.19 -10.07
CA GLY A 95 7.10 -17.13 -9.36
C GLY A 95 6.43 -16.56 -8.11
N TYR A 96 6.95 -15.46 -7.54
CA TYR A 96 6.38 -14.77 -6.39
C TYR A 96 5.78 -13.41 -6.74
N GLY A 97 5.45 -13.19 -8.03
CA GLY A 97 4.74 -12.02 -8.50
C GLY A 97 5.56 -10.74 -8.56
N GLY A 98 6.88 -10.86 -8.63
CA GLY A 98 7.77 -9.70 -8.74
C GLY A 98 7.61 -8.91 -10.03
N LEU A 99 7.17 -9.56 -11.12
CA LEU A 99 6.92 -8.89 -12.41
C LEU A 99 5.87 -7.76 -12.34
N GLU A 100 5.06 -7.74 -11.29
CA GLU A 100 4.12 -6.64 -11.05
C GLU A 100 4.82 -5.33 -10.69
N PHE A 101 6.04 -5.43 -10.16
CA PHE A 101 6.82 -4.29 -9.73
C PHE A 101 7.87 -3.90 -10.78
N ALA A 102 8.64 -4.88 -11.26
CA ALA A 102 9.68 -4.65 -12.25
C ALA A 102 10.02 -5.93 -13.02
N PRO A 103 10.57 -5.84 -14.24
CA PRO A 103 11.04 -6.98 -15.02
C PRO A 103 12.11 -7.81 -14.30
N LYS A 104 12.94 -7.17 -13.46
CA LYS A 104 14.03 -7.80 -12.70
C LYS A 104 14.07 -7.25 -11.28
N PRO A 105 14.54 -8.04 -10.28
CA PRO A 105 14.60 -7.60 -8.89
C PRO A 105 15.36 -6.26 -8.70
N GLY A 106 16.55 -6.11 -9.29
CA GLY A 106 17.36 -4.89 -9.14
C GLY A 106 16.77 -3.63 -9.80
N GLN A 107 15.69 -3.74 -10.55
CA GLN A 107 14.95 -2.60 -11.11
C GLN A 107 13.76 -2.19 -10.23
N ALA A 108 13.39 -3.02 -9.27
CA ALA A 108 12.36 -2.72 -8.29
C ALA A 108 12.93 -1.87 -7.15
N THR A 109 12.06 -1.10 -6.51
CA THR A 109 12.44 -0.39 -5.28
C THR A 109 12.76 -1.39 -4.15
N LYS A 110 13.54 -0.94 -3.18
CA LYS A 110 13.89 -1.75 -2.00
C LYS A 110 12.66 -2.38 -1.34
N ILE A 111 11.56 -1.63 -1.17
CA ILE A 111 10.37 -2.15 -0.50
C ILE A 111 9.66 -3.20 -1.34
N GLU A 112 9.61 -3.05 -2.65
CA GLU A 112 9.02 -4.04 -3.56
C GLU A 112 9.81 -5.34 -3.55
N GLN A 113 11.14 -5.27 -3.51
CA GLN A 113 11.99 -6.44 -3.30
C GLN A 113 11.70 -7.10 -1.95
N ILE A 114 11.53 -6.33 -0.88
CA ILE A 114 11.17 -6.84 0.46
C ILE A 114 9.77 -7.45 0.46
N VAL A 115 8.79 -6.88 -0.26
CA VAL A 115 7.46 -7.48 -0.41
C VAL A 115 7.56 -8.86 -1.04
N VAL A 116 8.33 -9.02 -2.11
CA VAL A 116 8.54 -10.33 -2.75
C VAL A 116 9.29 -11.28 -1.82
N ALA A 117 10.32 -10.81 -1.12
CA ALA A 117 11.03 -11.61 -0.13
C ALA A 117 10.12 -12.07 1.04
N ASN A 118 9.21 -11.22 1.49
CA ASN A 118 8.21 -11.59 2.49
C ASN A 118 7.22 -12.64 1.97
N ARG A 119 6.81 -12.56 0.70
CA ARG A 119 6.00 -13.62 0.06
C ARG A 119 6.77 -14.95 0.05
N ILE A 120 8.04 -14.94 -0.34
CA ILE A 120 8.90 -16.13 -0.30
C ILE A 120 8.96 -16.69 1.13
N ALA A 121 9.23 -15.84 2.12
CA ALA A 121 9.35 -16.25 3.51
C ALA A 121 8.04 -16.82 4.10
N VAL A 122 6.90 -16.24 3.76
CA VAL A 122 5.57 -16.65 4.26
C VAL A 122 5.04 -17.89 3.55
N PHE A 123 5.21 -17.96 2.21
CA PHE A 123 4.66 -19.05 1.40
C PHE A 123 5.65 -20.20 1.20
N GLY A 124 6.90 -20.02 1.58
CA GLY A 124 7.96 -21.00 1.46
C GLY A 124 8.71 -20.91 0.14
N TYR A 125 9.98 -21.36 0.15
CA TYR A 125 10.84 -21.41 -1.01
C TYR A 125 10.67 -22.77 -1.71
N GLN A 126 10.57 -22.75 -3.02
CA GLN A 126 10.42 -23.95 -3.82
C GLN A 126 11.76 -24.35 -4.42
N THR A 127 12.19 -25.60 -4.14
CA THR A 127 13.47 -26.14 -4.62
C THR A 127 13.36 -26.92 -5.93
N LYS A 128 12.17 -27.13 -6.48
CA LYS A 128 11.95 -27.88 -7.73
C LYS A 128 11.09 -27.09 -8.71
N ASP A 129 11.35 -27.31 -9.98
CA ASP A 129 10.88 -26.59 -11.17
C ASP A 129 9.36 -26.63 -11.48
N THR A 130 8.54 -26.91 -10.52
CA THR A 130 7.09 -26.78 -10.70
C THR A 130 6.73 -25.31 -10.67
N TYR A 131 6.39 -24.78 -11.82
CA TYR A 131 5.94 -23.40 -11.99
C TYR A 131 4.60 -23.23 -11.28
N ILE A 132 4.62 -22.59 -10.11
CA ILE A 132 3.41 -22.25 -9.36
C ILE A 132 3.25 -20.75 -9.41
N THR A 133 2.10 -20.29 -9.88
CA THR A 133 1.80 -18.87 -9.96
C THR A 133 1.64 -18.26 -8.57
N LEU A 134 1.73 -16.93 -8.46
CA LEU A 134 1.41 -16.23 -7.21
C LEU A 134 -0.03 -16.52 -6.80
N GLU A 135 -0.95 -16.58 -7.75
CA GLU A 135 -2.37 -16.89 -7.52
C GLU A 135 -2.56 -18.27 -6.89
N ASP A 136 -1.91 -19.31 -7.41
CA ASP A 136 -1.93 -20.64 -6.83
C ASP A 136 -1.37 -20.66 -5.41
N ARG A 137 -0.36 -19.83 -5.12
CA ARG A 137 0.22 -19.71 -3.78
C ARG A 137 -0.74 -19.03 -2.81
N LEU A 138 -1.41 -17.99 -3.25
CA LEU A 138 -2.43 -17.28 -2.46
C LEU A 138 -3.65 -18.16 -2.19
N ALA A 139 -4.05 -19.01 -3.15
CA ALA A 139 -5.14 -19.97 -3.00
C ALA A 139 -4.81 -21.16 -2.08
N ASN A 140 -3.63 -21.17 -1.44
CA ASN A 140 -3.18 -22.28 -0.56
C ASN A 140 -3.18 -23.65 -1.22
N LYS A 141 -3.09 -23.75 -2.54
CA LYS A 141 -3.02 -25.04 -3.21
C LYS A 141 -1.85 -25.86 -2.65
N PRO A 142 -2.06 -27.15 -2.34
CA PRO A 142 -1.00 -27.98 -1.80
C PRO A 142 0.15 -28.09 -2.81
N PHE A 143 1.29 -27.65 -2.43
CA PHE A 143 2.54 -27.89 -3.12
C PHE A 143 3.63 -28.18 -2.09
N TYR A 144 4.68 -28.86 -2.51
CA TYR A 144 5.74 -29.27 -1.62
C TYR A 144 6.39 -28.05 -0.97
N ARG A 145 6.06 -27.83 0.28
CA ARG A 145 6.60 -26.73 1.09
C ARG A 145 7.78 -27.25 1.91
N SER A 146 8.90 -26.57 1.79
CA SER A 146 9.74 -26.44 2.97
C SER A 146 8.97 -25.53 3.96
N PRO A 147 8.68 -25.99 5.19
CA PRO A 147 8.03 -25.13 6.17
C PRO A 147 8.97 -23.95 6.43
N VAL A 148 8.48 -22.74 6.30
CA VAL A 148 9.22 -21.49 6.53
C VAL A 148 10.58 -21.47 5.83
N SER A 149 10.68 -20.85 4.67
CA SER A 149 11.86 -21.02 3.90
C SER A 149 12.66 -19.75 3.73
N PHE A 150 13.48 -19.50 4.69
CA PHE A 150 14.68 -18.67 4.52
C PHE A 150 15.81 -19.39 3.78
N TYR A 151 15.61 -20.63 3.37
CA TYR A 151 16.62 -21.46 2.70
C TYR A 151 16.97 -21.01 1.27
N GLY A 152 16.28 -20.00 0.73
CA GLY A 152 16.68 -19.34 -0.49
C GLY A 152 17.89 -18.42 -0.33
N TRP A 153 18.22 -18.03 0.91
CA TRP A 153 19.32 -17.12 1.20
C TRP A 153 20.49 -17.86 1.81
N GLY A 154 21.64 -17.79 1.11
CA GLY A 154 22.87 -18.49 1.50
C GLY A 154 23.39 -18.06 2.86
N CYS A 155 23.25 -16.78 3.18
CA CYS A 155 23.65 -16.20 4.46
C CYS A 155 22.91 -16.76 5.68
N ILE A 156 21.71 -17.29 5.46
CA ILE A 156 20.90 -17.90 6.51
C ILE A 156 21.11 -19.41 6.54
N LYS A 157 21.13 -20.05 5.35
CA LYS A 157 21.22 -21.50 5.23
C LYS A 157 22.63 -22.06 5.48
N ASN A 158 23.61 -21.51 4.78
CA ASN A 158 24.94 -22.15 4.68
C ASN A 158 25.94 -21.61 5.70
N ASN A 159 25.82 -20.36 6.10
CA ASN A 159 26.84 -19.69 6.88
C ASN A 159 26.47 -19.48 8.34
N ASN A 160 25.24 -19.84 8.77
CA ASN A 160 24.72 -19.53 10.11
C ASN A 160 24.94 -18.05 10.52
N TYR A 161 25.23 -17.17 9.54
CA TYR A 161 25.55 -15.77 9.77
C TYR A 161 24.34 -15.00 10.30
N LEU A 162 23.16 -15.35 9.79
CA LEU A 162 21.90 -14.79 10.25
C LEU A 162 20.97 -15.92 10.71
N LYS A 163 20.45 -15.78 11.91
CA LYS A 163 19.40 -16.68 12.39
C LYS A 163 18.05 -16.29 11.79
N PRO A 164 17.22 -17.26 11.37
CA PRO A 164 15.83 -16.97 11.02
C PRO A 164 15.13 -16.21 12.14
N PRO A 165 14.12 -15.36 11.81
CA PRO A 165 13.34 -14.70 12.85
C PRO A 165 12.63 -15.72 13.74
N LYS A 166 12.55 -15.42 15.03
CA LYS A 166 12.03 -16.35 16.06
C LYS A 166 10.58 -16.79 15.81
N SER A 167 9.75 -15.92 15.25
CA SER A 167 8.37 -16.25 14.89
C SER A 167 7.94 -15.45 13.67
N THR A 168 7.18 -16.09 12.82
CA THR A 168 6.45 -15.47 11.71
C THR A 168 4.93 -15.58 11.90
N THR A 169 4.48 -16.22 12.96
CA THR A 169 3.05 -16.40 13.28
C THR A 169 2.66 -15.47 14.42
N TYR A 170 1.59 -14.74 14.21
CA TYR A 170 1.01 -13.78 15.14
C TYR A 170 -0.49 -14.04 15.26
N SER A 171 -1.07 -13.52 16.32
CA SER A 171 -2.52 -13.56 16.52
C SER A 171 -3.09 -12.21 16.89
N VAL A 172 -4.32 -11.97 16.50
CA VAL A 172 -5.09 -10.77 16.81
C VAL A 172 -6.56 -11.14 17.05
N LYS A 173 -7.27 -10.36 17.86
CA LYS A 173 -8.72 -10.48 17.98
C LYS A 173 -9.39 -9.68 16.88
N LEU A 174 -10.25 -10.34 16.09
CA LEU A 174 -11.03 -9.72 15.03
C LEU A 174 -12.54 -9.96 15.27
N PRO A 175 -13.42 -9.08 14.79
CA PRO A 175 -14.85 -9.25 14.92
C PRO A 175 -15.36 -10.42 14.07
N VAL A 176 -16.43 -11.05 14.51
CA VAL A 176 -17.16 -12.08 13.76
C VAL A 176 -18.25 -11.38 12.94
N GLY A 177 -18.28 -11.67 11.63
CA GLY A 177 -19.28 -11.14 10.68
C GLY A 177 -18.63 -10.39 9.51
N GLU A 178 -19.03 -10.74 8.28
CA GLU A 178 -18.43 -10.20 7.05
C GLU A 178 -18.70 -8.69 6.88
N GLN A 179 -19.73 -8.14 7.50
CA GLN A 179 -20.05 -6.71 7.49
C GLN A 179 -18.96 -5.82 8.11
N TYR A 180 -17.98 -6.40 8.80
CA TYR A 180 -16.86 -5.70 9.44
C TYR A 180 -15.58 -5.75 8.62
N TYR A 181 -15.66 -6.11 7.34
CA TYR A 181 -14.51 -6.29 6.46
C TYR A 181 -14.69 -5.61 5.12
N CYS A 182 -13.59 -5.49 4.38
CA CYS A 182 -13.53 -4.97 3.02
C CYS A 182 -12.98 -6.07 2.08
N PRO A 183 -13.75 -7.13 1.80
CA PRO A 183 -13.25 -8.30 1.07
C PRO A 183 -12.76 -7.95 -0.35
N GLN A 184 -13.30 -6.91 -0.98
CA GLN A 184 -12.85 -6.44 -2.30
C GLN A 184 -11.39 -5.99 -2.34
N TYR A 185 -10.78 -5.66 -1.19
CA TYR A 185 -9.37 -5.24 -1.10
C TYR A 185 -8.45 -6.34 -0.56
N GLU A 186 -8.96 -7.49 -0.16
CA GLU A 186 -8.13 -8.60 0.34
C GLU A 186 -7.08 -9.07 -0.67
N PRO A 187 -7.38 -9.19 -1.98
CA PRO A 187 -6.35 -9.49 -2.99
C PRO A 187 -5.24 -8.42 -3.04
N THR A 188 -5.59 -7.14 -2.91
CA THR A 188 -4.61 -6.06 -2.85
C THR A 188 -3.71 -6.18 -1.61
N PHE A 189 -4.26 -6.50 -0.46
CA PHE A 189 -3.46 -6.70 0.76
C PHE A 189 -2.52 -7.90 0.63
N GLN A 190 -2.99 -9.01 0.08
CA GLN A 190 -2.15 -10.18 -0.20
C GLN A 190 -1.01 -9.85 -1.16
N LYS A 191 -1.30 -9.08 -2.22
CA LYS A 191 -0.32 -8.60 -3.18
C LYS A 191 0.85 -7.90 -2.49
N TYR A 192 0.60 -7.09 -1.49
CA TYR A 192 1.64 -6.36 -0.75
C TYR A 192 2.11 -7.07 0.54
N ALA A 193 1.93 -8.39 0.61
CA ALA A 193 2.35 -9.23 1.75
C ALA A 193 1.75 -8.78 3.10
N LEU A 194 0.59 -8.15 3.07
CA LEU A 194 -0.18 -7.82 4.25
C LEU A 194 -1.10 -8.99 4.64
N PRO A 195 -1.33 -9.27 5.94
CA PRO A 195 -2.33 -10.24 6.39
C PRO A 195 -3.74 -9.81 5.96
N ALA A 196 -4.27 -10.41 4.89
CA ALA A 196 -5.44 -9.89 4.17
C ALA A 196 -6.65 -9.65 5.07
N LYS A 197 -7.07 -10.65 5.86
CA LYS A 197 -8.24 -10.53 6.74
C LYS A 197 -8.05 -9.47 7.84
N VAL A 198 -6.82 -9.30 8.35
CA VAL A 198 -6.50 -8.28 9.35
C VAL A 198 -6.64 -6.88 8.74
N PHE A 199 -6.05 -6.68 7.55
CA PHE A 199 -6.09 -5.38 6.87
C PHE A 199 -7.47 -5.09 6.26
N SER A 200 -8.24 -6.09 5.91
CA SER A 200 -9.65 -5.98 5.54
C SER A 200 -10.48 -5.37 6.69
N TYR A 201 -10.27 -5.85 7.92
CA TYR A 201 -10.89 -5.25 9.12
C TYR A 201 -10.35 -3.85 9.41
N ILE A 202 -9.05 -3.61 9.28
CA ILE A 202 -8.46 -2.27 9.47
C ILE A 202 -9.11 -1.29 8.48
N ALA A 203 -9.18 -1.63 7.19
CA ALA A 203 -9.79 -0.79 6.17
C ALA A 203 -11.27 -0.46 6.48
N TRP A 204 -12.03 -1.46 6.93
CA TRP A 204 -13.40 -1.21 7.36
C TRP A 204 -13.46 -0.26 8.56
N ARG A 205 -12.61 -0.44 9.54
CA ARG A 205 -12.59 0.37 10.75
C ARG A 205 -12.16 1.81 10.48
N GLU A 206 -11.11 2.00 9.67
CA GLU A 206 -10.47 3.29 9.43
C GLU A 206 -11.25 4.14 8.41
N SER A 207 -11.72 3.53 7.32
CA SER A 207 -12.30 4.26 6.19
C SER A 207 -13.70 3.79 5.76
N ARG A 208 -14.27 2.75 6.38
CA ARG A 208 -15.48 2.07 5.87
C ARG A 208 -15.33 1.60 4.42
N CYS A 209 -14.15 1.07 4.10
CA CYS A 209 -13.80 0.59 2.77
C CYS A 209 -13.75 1.70 1.69
N ASN A 210 -13.62 2.96 2.08
CA ASN A 210 -13.52 4.08 1.14
C ASN A 210 -12.05 4.45 0.89
N PRO A 211 -11.49 4.19 -0.29
CA PRO A 211 -10.10 4.52 -0.59
C PRO A 211 -9.87 6.04 -0.69
N GLY A 212 -10.91 6.82 -0.98
CA GLY A 212 -10.85 8.28 -1.00
C GLY A 212 -11.11 8.95 0.35
N ALA A 213 -11.13 8.19 1.46
CA ALA A 213 -11.34 8.75 2.78
C ALA A 213 -10.19 9.65 3.20
N VAL A 214 -10.53 10.86 3.66
CA VAL A 214 -9.59 11.83 4.20
C VAL A 214 -10.23 12.52 5.41
N ASN A 215 -9.42 13.00 6.35
CA ASN A 215 -9.90 13.86 7.42
C ASN A 215 -10.19 15.25 6.87
N ALA A 216 -11.30 15.42 6.15
CA ALA A 216 -11.71 16.69 5.58
C ALA A 216 -13.22 16.75 5.45
N VAL A 217 -13.77 17.96 5.55
CA VAL A 217 -15.17 18.29 5.30
C VAL A 217 -15.26 19.35 4.22
N TRP A 218 -16.36 19.36 3.47
CA TRP A 218 -16.62 20.42 2.51
C TRP A 218 -17.36 21.57 3.20
N GLU A 219 -16.73 22.74 3.24
CA GLU A 219 -17.31 23.97 3.77
C GLU A 219 -17.28 25.04 2.67
N ASN A 220 -18.44 25.58 2.33
CA ASN A 220 -18.58 26.63 1.30
C ASN A 220 -17.88 26.31 -0.04
N GLY A 221 -17.92 25.05 -0.46
CA GLY A 221 -17.29 24.58 -1.70
C GLY A 221 -15.78 24.40 -1.64
N GLN A 222 -15.17 24.52 -0.47
CA GLN A 222 -13.76 24.26 -0.23
C GLN A 222 -13.55 23.05 0.67
N LEU A 223 -12.50 22.27 0.41
CA LEU A 223 -12.12 21.14 1.25
C LEU A 223 -11.34 21.67 2.48
N VAL A 224 -11.94 21.55 3.66
CA VAL A 224 -11.37 21.96 4.92
C VAL A 224 -10.88 20.73 5.66
N TRP A 225 -9.57 20.67 5.91
CA TRP A 225 -8.94 19.55 6.61
C TRP A 225 -9.28 19.57 8.10
N THR A 226 -9.82 18.46 8.59
CA THR A 226 -10.00 18.22 10.03
C THR A 226 -8.73 17.63 10.59
N LEU A 227 -7.88 18.48 11.12
CA LEU A 227 -6.59 18.04 11.67
C LEU A 227 -6.76 17.28 12.98
N ASN A 228 -5.92 16.29 13.20
CA ASN A 228 -5.72 15.67 14.49
C ASN A 228 -5.17 16.71 15.49
N LYS A 229 -5.23 16.45 16.80
CA LYS A 229 -4.75 17.36 17.84
C LYS A 229 -3.28 17.80 17.67
N ASN A 230 -2.47 17.01 17.00
CA ASN A 230 -1.06 17.28 16.70
C ASN A 230 -0.84 17.94 15.34
N GLY A 231 -1.89 18.37 14.65
CA GLY A 231 -1.85 18.98 13.34
C GLY A 231 -1.66 18.00 12.17
N SER A 232 -1.64 16.68 12.43
CA SER A 232 -1.60 15.67 11.36
C SER A 232 -3.00 15.36 10.84
N TYR A 233 -3.07 14.68 9.70
CA TYR A 233 -4.32 14.14 9.12
C TYR A 233 -4.05 12.76 8.49
N ASP A 234 -5.13 12.03 8.23
CA ASP A 234 -5.07 10.66 7.77
C ASP A 234 -5.69 10.52 6.37
N SER A 235 -5.17 9.61 5.55
CA SER A 235 -5.53 9.53 4.13
C SER A 235 -5.66 8.09 3.62
N GLY A 236 -6.67 7.90 2.78
CA GLY A 236 -6.88 6.69 2.00
C GLY A 236 -7.49 5.53 2.79
N LEU A 237 -7.48 4.37 2.17
CA LEU A 237 -8.16 3.16 2.63
C LEU A 237 -7.79 2.74 4.05
N LEU A 238 -6.51 2.83 4.41
CA LEU A 238 -5.96 2.44 5.71
C LEU A 238 -5.61 3.64 6.60
N GLN A 239 -6.08 4.82 6.25
CA GLN A 239 -5.88 6.08 6.99
C GLN A 239 -4.42 6.30 7.38
N ILE A 240 -3.56 6.41 6.35
CA ILE A 240 -2.13 6.67 6.54
C ILE A 240 -1.94 8.11 7.03
N ASN A 241 -1.30 8.25 8.18
CA ASN A 241 -1.09 9.56 8.81
C ASN A 241 -0.06 10.41 8.07
N SER A 242 -0.30 11.72 7.98
CA SER A 242 0.56 12.67 7.27
C SER A 242 1.97 12.78 7.84
N SER A 243 2.22 12.37 9.08
CA SER A 243 3.56 12.29 9.65
C SER A 243 4.49 11.34 8.88
N TRP A 244 3.93 10.40 8.10
CA TRP A 244 4.65 9.48 7.24
C TRP A 244 4.96 10.02 5.84
N PHE A 245 4.40 11.15 5.40
CA PHE A 245 4.45 11.59 4.00
C PHE A 245 5.86 11.87 3.48
N LYS A 246 6.73 12.44 4.33
CA LYS A 246 8.14 12.60 3.97
C LYS A 246 8.79 11.24 3.68
N THR A 247 8.48 10.24 4.50
CA THR A 247 8.98 8.89 4.33
C THR A 247 8.40 8.21 3.08
N LEU A 248 7.10 8.38 2.82
CA LEU A 248 6.42 7.90 1.61
C LEU A 248 7.16 8.38 0.36
N LYS A 249 7.42 9.69 0.25
CA LYS A 249 8.14 10.27 -0.88
C LYS A 249 9.57 9.73 -1.01
N VAL A 250 10.31 9.67 0.09
CA VAL A 250 11.72 9.26 0.09
C VAL A 250 11.89 7.75 -0.17
N GLN A 251 11.02 6.91 0.38
CA GLN A 251 11.18 5.46 0.34
C GLN A 251 10.48 4.81 -0.87
N LEU A 252 9.39 5.41 -1.35
CA LEU A 252 8.55 4.82 -2.39
C LEU A 252 8.37 5.71 -3.62
N GLY A 253 8.82 6.96 -3.59
CA GLY A 253 8.67 7.90 -4.71
C GLY A 253 7.24 8.41 -4.93
N HIS A 254 6.30 8.07 -4.05
CA HIS A 254 4.88 8.45 -4.17
C HIS A 254 4.55 9.76 -3.46
N THR A 255 3.49 10.41 -3.91
CA THR A 255 2.94 11.63 -3.28
C THR A 255 1.80 11.28 -2.32
N PRO A 256 1.43 12.20 -1.40
CA PRO A 256 0.30 12.00 -0.50
C PRO A 256 -1.04 11.76 -1.22
N GLU A 257 -1.26 12.40 -2.36
CA GLU A 257 -2.47 12.27 -3.17
C GLU A 257 -2.64 10.86 -3.72
N GLU A 258 -1.53 10.19 -4.04
CA GLU A 258 -1.53 8.81 -4.54
C GLU A 258 -1.98 7.80 -3.47
N LEU A 259 -2.04 8.18 -2.18
CA LEU A 259 -2.59 7.34 -1.12
C LEU A 259 -4.10 7.05 -1.29
N MET A 260 -4.80 7.80 -2.14
CA MET A 260 -6.18 7.47 -2.55
C MET A 260 -6.24 6.23 -3.46
N ASN A 261 -5.12 5.82 -4.06
CA ASN A 261 -5.01 4.56 -4.78
C ASN A 261 -4.84 3.41 -3.77
N PRO A 262 -5.74 2.40 -3.74
CA PRO A 262 -5.64 1.29 -2.80
C PRO A 262 -4.32 0.53 -2.86
N SER A 263 -3.72 0.42 -4.05
CA SER A 263 -2.44 -0.27 -4.23
C SER A 263 -1.28 0.50 -3.59
N VAL A 264 -1.21 1.82 -3.79
CA VAL A 264 -0.20 2.68 -3.16
C VAL A 264 -0.39 2.70 -1.64
N ASN A 265 -1.63 2.81 -1.19
CA ASN A 265 -1.98 2.79 0.23
C ASN A 265 -1.56 1.48 0.90
N ALA A 266 -1.84 0.33 0.27
CA ALA A 266 -1.44 -1.00 0.77
C ALA A 266 0.08 -1.21 0.71
N LEU A 267 0.77 -0.76 -0.35
CA LEU A 267 2.23 -0.81 -0.45
C LEU A 267 2.88 -0.05 0.72
N PHE A 268 2.38 1.16 1.01
CA PHE A 268 2.92 1.95 2.09
C PHE A 268 2.57 1.39 3.47
N ALA A 269 1.37 0.85 3.64
CA ALA A 269 1.00 0.11 4.85
C ALA A 269 1.90 -1.11 5.08
N SER A 270 2.29 -1.82 4.01
CA SER A 270 3.28 -2.89 4.08
C SER A 270 4.63 -2.37 4.56
N TRP A 271 5.08 -1.23 4.04
CA TRP A 271 6.31 -0.61 4.52
C TRP A 271 6.22 -0.25 6.00
N ILE A 272 5.15 0.40 6.46
CA ILE A 272 4.94 0.76 7.86
C ILE A 272 4.94 -0.49 8.74
N LEU A 273 4.21 -1.54 8.36
CA LEU A 273 4.12 -2.79 9.11
C LEU A 273 5.49 -3.44 9.28
N HIS A 274 6.26 -3.57 8.20
CA HIS A 274 7.57 -4.21 8.23
C HIS A 274 8.66 -3.32 8.85
N PHE A 275 8.54 -2.00 8.74
CA PHE A 275 9.40 -1.06 9.45
C PHE A 275 9.17 -1.14 10.98
N SER A 276 7.94 -1.22 11.42
CA SER A 276 7.57 -1.34 12.84
C SER A 276 7.72 -2.76 13.40
N SER A 277 8.41 -3.65 12.68
CA SER A 277 8.59 -5.06 13.07
C SER A 277 7.28 -5.81 13.32
N GLY A 278 6.29 -5.54 12.48
CA GLY A 278 5.01 -6.21 12.51
C GLY A 278 4.02 -5.72 13.54
N ARG A 279 4.28 -4.57 14.12
CA ARG A 279 3.34 -4.00 15.09
C ARG A 279 2.15 -3.37 14.37
N LEU A 280 0.97 -3.85 14.69
CA LEU A 280 -0.30 -3.26 14.24
C LEU A 280 -0.70 -2.03 15.07
N SER A 281 0.19 -1.52 15.93
CA SER A 281 -0.06 -0.37 16.82
C SER A 281 -0.33 0.94 16.05
N ASN A 282 0.19 1.07 14.82
CA ASN A 282 -0.16 2.20 13.95
C ASN A 282 -1.67 2.24 13.63
N TRP A 283 -2.34 1.12 13.76
CA TRP A 283 -3.79 0.98 13.61
C TRP A 283 -4.47 0.57 14.90
N ASN A 284 -3.90 0.89 16.07
CA ASN A 284 -4.46 0.59 17.39
C ASN A 284 -4.91 -0.88 17.57
N LEU A 285 -4.21 -1.82 16.91
CA LEU A 285 -4.41 -3.25 17.09
C LEU A 285 -3.20 -3.88 17.80
N LYS A 286 -3.49 -4.78 18.73
CA LYS A 286 -2.45 -5.53 19.43
C LYS A 286 -2.34 -6.93 18.83
N ALA A 287 -1.27 -7.17 18.07
CA ALA A 287 -0.87 -8.50 17.65
C ALA A 287 0.12 -9.09 18.66
N LEU A 288 -0.03 -10.37 18.95
CA LEU A 288 0.86 -11.12 19.84
C LEU A 288 1.49 -12.26 19.05
N PRO A 289 2.75 -12.62 19.31
CA PRO A 289 3.31 -13.89 18.82
C PRO A 289 2.39 -15.04 19.22
N ALA A 290 2.13 -15.94 18.28
CA ALA A 290 1.27 -17.10 18.50
C ALA A 290 2.04 -18.24 19.14
#